data_3b67a8a029c345fedb8422770d6a2dfe
#
_entry.id   3b67a8a029c345fedb8422770d6a2dfe
#
_cell.length_a   1.000
_cell.length_b   1.000
_cell.length_c   1.000
_cell.angle_alpha   90.00
_cell.angle_beta   90.00
_cell.angle_gamma   90.00
#
_symmetry.space_group_name_H-M   'P 1'
#
loop_
_entity.id
_entity.type
_entity.pdbx_description
1 polymer ?
#
loop_
_entity_poly.entity_id
_entity_poly.type
_entity_poly.pdbx_seq_one_letter_code
_entity_poly.pdbx_strand_id
1 'polypeptide(L)'
;MTAFSYAEMTNRNRGFVTEAEQARLQEACVFIPGVGGMGGAAFMALLRAGVGRFIIADIDVFEVSNLNRQLFSRADTIGELKAEAAARLAREINPEVEIEVLGREWTERLPDILPRVAVAINGTDDAAAGAEYYRQCRQHGRTLIDAYASPLPSVTVVRPGDPRLEERLGYPTIGVPWQSITKEMGVACLMKEIEYVLVHSSSHKYVDLDVAGEVAAGKRSRFSFSTMVTMAGTLMAEEAIRVILGRPGGTDYRGYFFNAHAQRTERPLAAPLAFAKRALVRRFMAKLLA
;
A
#
# COMPACT_ATOMS: atom_id res chain seq x y z
N MET A 1 -9.88 19.00 31.04
CA MET A 1 -9.37 18.51 29.73
C MET A 1 -9.83 19.50 28.67
N THR A 2 -8.92 20.01 27.84
CA THR A 2 -9.26 20.88 26.70
C THR A 2 -10.11 20.05 25.72
N ALA A 3 -11.24 20.59 25.24
CA ALA A 3 -12.07 19.92 24.24
C ALA A 3 -11.25 19.73 22.95
N PHE A 4 -11.50 18.64 22.23
CA PHE A 4 -10.89 18.42 20.91
C PHE A 4 -11.31 19.54 19.95
N SER A 5 -10.40 19.94 19.08
CA SER A 5 -10.65 20.87 17.98
C SER A 5 -9.85 20.42 16.77
N TYR A 6 -10.55 20.14 15.66
CA TYR A 6 -9.91 19.81 14.38
C TYR A 6 -8.95 20.91 13.90
N ALA A 7 -9.37 22.18 14.06
CA ALA A 7 -8.54 23.33 13.68
C ALA A 7 -7.23 23.38 14.47
N GLU A 8 -7.25 23.04 15.76
CA GLU A 8 -6.05 22.99 16.60
C GLU A 8 -5.19 21.77 16.24
N MET A 9 -5.80 20.60 16.02
CA MET A 9 -5.11 19.39 15.57
C MET A 9 -4.31 19.63 14.29
N THR A 10 -4.86 20.36 13.33
CA THR A 10 -4.26 20.61 12.01
C THR A 10 -3.52 21.94 11.90
N ASN A 11 -3.45 22.72 12.97
CA ASN A 11 -2.84 24.07 12.95
C ASN A 11 -1.39 24.08 12.43
N ARG A 12 -0.61 23.04 12.74
CA ARG A 12 0.78 22.91 12.28
C ARG A 12 0.93 22.43 10.84
N ASN A 13 -0.17 22.09 10.15
CA ASN A 13 -0.15 21.81 8.72
C ASN A 13 -0.04 23.11 7.89
N ARG A 14 -0.35 24.28 8.49
CA ARG A 14 -0.21 25.57 7.83
C ARG A 14 1.24 25.80 7.41
N GLY A 15 1.41 26.21 6.16
CA GLY A 15 2.72 26.32 5.52
C GLY A 15 3.00 25.17 4.55
N PHE A 16 2.42 23.98 4.77
CA PHE A 16 2.41 22.87 3.81
C PHE A 16 1.14 22.85 2.98
N VAL A 17 0.00 23.19 3.60
CA VAL A 17 -1.31 23.29 2.97
C VAL A 17 -1.96 24.63 3.34
N THR A 18 -2.77 25.16 2.43
CA THR A 18 -3.65 26.31 2.67
C THR A 18 -4.87 25.88 3.47
N GLU A 19 -5.66 26.85 4.00
CA GLU A 19 -6.92 26.55 4.68
C GLU A 19 -7.92 25.84 3.76
N ALA A 20 -8.01 26.25 2.50
CA ALA A 20 -8.87 25.61 1.51
C ALA A 20 -8.42 24.18 1.18
N GLU A 21 -7.13 23.92 1.12
CA GLU A 21 -6.60 22.56 0.94
C GLU A 21 -6.85 21.71 2.18
N GLN A 22 -6.73 22.26 3.39
CA GLN A 22 -7.03 21.53 4.62
C GLN A 22 -8.51 21.15 4.71
N ALA A 23 -9.41 22.05 4.29
CA ALA A 23 -10.84 21.73 4.19
C ALA A 23 -11.11 20.61 3.19
N ARG A 24 -10.41 20.60 2.03
CA ARG A 24 -10.51 19.50 1.06
C ARG A 24 -10.00 18.17 1.61
N LEU A 25 -8.96 18.18 2.45
CA LEU A 25 -8.50 16.97 3.14
C LEU A 25 -9.55 16.47 4.14
N GLN A 26 -10.17 17.37 4.91
CA GLN A 26 -11.23 17.04 5.87
C GLN A 26 -12.46 16.42 5.17
N GLU A 27 -12.83 16.92 4.00
CA GLU A 27 -13.96 16.42 3.22
C GLU A 27 -13.64 15.13 2.43
N ALA A 28 -12.36 14.84 2.23
CA ALA A 28 -11.95 13.69 1.42
C ALA A 28 -12.31 12.37 2.10
N CYS A 29 -12.76 11.42 1.29
CA CYS A 29 -12.91 10.01 1.69
C CYS A 29 -11.82 9.16 1.02
N VAL A 30 -11.14 8.33 1.80
CA VAL A 30 -10.09 7.42 1.32
C VAL A 30 -10.48 5.98 1.62
N PHE A 31 -10.36 5.08 0.64
CA PHE A 31 -10.60 3.65 0.84
C PHE A 31 -9.28 2.89 0.95
N ILE A 32 -9.13 2.10 2.01
CA ILE A 32 -7.92 1.34 2.33
C ILE A 32 -8.31 -0.09 2.75
N PRO A 33 -8.41 -1.06 1.84
CA PRO A 33 -8.47 -2.46 2.20
C PRO A 33 -7.06 -2.95 2.63
N GLY A 34 -6.99 -3.56 3.82
CA GLY A 34 -5.75 -3.95 4.48
C GLY A 34 -5.14 -2.81 5.31
N VAL A 35 -5.41 -2.82 6.62
CA VAL A 35 -4.85 -1.85 7.59
C VAL A 35 -3.70 -2.45 8.41
N GLY A 36 -2.97 -3.39 7.82
CA GLY A 36 -1.77 -3.99 8.38
C GLY A 36 -0.56 -3.05 8.35
N GLY A 37 0.56 -3.48 7.74
CA GLY A 37 1.82 -2.73 7.72
C GLY A 37 1.73 -1.41 6.94
N MET A 38 1.78 -1.49 5.61
CA MET A 38 1.82 -0.31 4.74
C MET A 38 0.48 0.44 4.73
N GLY A 39 -0.65 -0.28 4.60
CA GLY A 39 -1.99 0.34 4.62
C GLY A 39 -2.29 1.01 5.96
N GLY A 40 -1.94 0.37 7.09
CA GLY A 40 -2.08 0.98 8.42
C GLY A 40 -1.19 2.21 8.61
N ALA A 41 0.03 2.21 8.07
CA ALA A 41 0.92 3.36 8.12
C ALA A 41 0.39 4.52 7.24
N ALA A 42 -0.14 4.22 6.05
CA ALA A 42 -0.80 5.21 5.20
C ALA A 42 -2.04 5.79 5.88
N PHE A 43 -2.89 4.94 6.49
CA PHE A 43 -4.06 5.36 7.25
C PHE A 43 -3.68 6.30 8.40
N MET A 44 -2.70 5.93 9.22
CA MET A 44 -2.22 6.75 10.33
C MET A 44 -1.70 8.12 9.85
N ALA A 45 -0.92 8.15 8.78
CA ALA A 45 -0.37 9.39 8.23
C ALA A 45 -1.47 10.32 7.69
N LEU A 46 -2.44 9.78 6.92
CA LEU A 46 -3.58 10.54 6.40
C LEU A 46 -4.50 11.05 7.50
N LEU A 47 -4.80 10.23 8.50
CA LEU A 47 -5.58 10.62 9.67
C LEU A 47 -4.97 11.85 10.37
N ARG A 48 -3.65 11.80 10.61
CA ARG A 48 -2.92 12.90 11.24
C ARG A 48 -2.75 14.14 10.35
N ALA A 49 -2.75 13.95 9.03
CA ALA A 49 -2.80 15.06 8.07
C ALA A 49 -4.19 15.73 8.01
N GLY A 50 -5.20 15.13 8.64
CA GLY A 50 -6.54 15.70 8.74
C GLY A 50 -7.51 15.22 7.68
N VAL A 51 -7.26 14.07 7.03
CA VAL A 51 -8.31 13.41 6.22
C VAL A 51 -9.45 13.02 7.14
N GLY A 52 -10.68 13.44 6.79
CA GLY A 52 -11.82 13.34 7.69
C GLY A 52 -12.67 12.09 7.50
N ARG A 53 -12.58 11.39 6.35
CA ARG A 53 -13.42 10.22 6.08
C ARG A 53 -12.60 9.06 5.52
N PHE A 54 -12.86 7.86 6.06
CA PHE A 54 -12.22 6.63 5.63
C PHE A 54 -13.25 5.51 5.48
N ILE A 55 -13.00 4.65 4.50
CA ILE A 55 -13.57 3.31 4.41
C ILE A 55 -12.40 2.37 4.56
N ILE A 56 -12.43 1.45 5.51
CA ILE A 56 -11.35 0.49 5.74
C ILE A 56 -11.88 -0.92 5.78
N ALA A 57 -11.06 -1.89 5.38
CA ALA A 57 -11.38 -3.30 5.46
C ALA A 57 -10.15 -4.10 5.89
N ASP A 58 -10.31 -5.02 6.80
CA ASP A 58 -9.30 -6.02 7.15
C ASP A 58 -9.99 -7.14 7.93
N ILE A 59 -9.77 -8.38 7.53
CA ILE A 59 -10.44 -9.54 8.12
C ILE A 59 -9.59 -10.30 9.13
N ASP A 60 -8.32 -9.91 9.23
CA ASP A 60 -7.39 -10.55 10.15
C ASP A 60 -7.51 -9.98 11.56
N VAL A 61 -6.95 -10.72 12.49
CA VAL A 61 -6.72 -10.26 13.87
C VAL A 61 -5.27 -9.80 14.05
N PHE A 62 -5.02 -8.91 15.02
CA PHE A 62 -3.67 -8.57 15.41
C PHE A 62 -3.01 -9.73 16.15
N GLU A 63 -1.77 -10.02 15.75
CA GLU A 63 -0.90 -11.03 16.36
C GLU A 63 0.35 -10.37 16.97
N VAL A 64 1.01 -11.04 17.90
CA VAL A 64 2.29 -10.59 18.49
C VAL A 64 3.33 -10.30 17.42
N SER A 65 3.36 -11.10 16.34
CA SER A 65 4.24 -10.92 15.18
C SER A 65 4.02 -9.61 14.42
N ASN A 66 2.90 -8.92 14.64
CA ASN A 66 2.56 -7.66 13.99
C ASN A 66 3.12 -6.43 14.73
N LEU A 67 3.42 -6.58 16.02
CA LEU A 67 3.91 -5.49 16.89
C LEU A 67 5.19 -4.81 16.36
N ASN A 68 5.97 -5.52 15.57
CA ASN A 68 7.22 -4.98 15.04
C ASN A 68 7.02 -3.92 13.94
N ARG A 69 5.82 -3.81 13.32
CA ARG A 69 5.66 -2.96 12.13
C ARG A 69 4.25 -2.43 11.83
N GLN A 70 3.21 -2.91 12.50
CA GLN A 70 1.83 -2.46 12.25
C GLN A 70 1.45 -1.40 13.29
N LEU A 71 1.21 -0.15 12.87
CA LEU A 71 1.09 1.00 13.76
C LEU A 71 -0.15 0.97 14.68
N PHE A 72 -1.18 0.21 14.31
CA PHE A 72 -2.37 0.00 15.13
C PHE A 72 -2.28 -1.26 16.00
N SER A 73 -1.19 -2.05 15.85
CA SER A 73 -0.93 -3.20 16.70
C SER A 73 -0.30 -2.76 18.02
N ARG A 74 -0.92 -3.10 19.13
CA ARG A 74 -0.51 -2.81 20.50
C ARG A 74 -0.67 -4.07 21.34
N ALA A 75 -0.05 -4.14 22.50
CA ALA A 75 -0.18 -5.30 23.39
C ALA A 75 -1.65 -5.56 23.79
N ASP A 76 -2.45 -4.50 23.93
CA ASP A 76 -3.86 -4.55 24.31
C ASP A 76 -4.81 -4.80 23.12
N THR A 77 -4.33 -4.75 21.86
CA THR A 77 -5.13 -5.06 20.68
C THR A 77 -4.88 -6.46 20.11
N ILE A 78 -3.97 -7.24 20.70
CA ILE A 78 -3.70 -8.62 20.25
C ILE A 78 -4.95 -9.48 20.37
N GLY A 79 -5.35 -10.13 19.25
CA GLY A 79 -6.57 -10.93 19.13
C GLY A 79 -7.80 -10.14 18.67
N GLU A 80 -7.76 -8.80 18.63
CA GLU A 80 -8.85 -7.99 18.05
C GLU A 80 -8.78 -7.99 16.53
N LEU A 81 -9.93 -7.84 15.85
CA LEU A 81 -10.00 -7.61 14.41
C LEU A 81 -9.25 -6.30 14.05
N LYS A 82 -8.34 -6.37 13.07
CA LYS A 82 -7.45 -5.25 12.72
C LYS A 82 -8.22 -3.99 12.35
N ALA A 83 -9.25 -4.11 11.51
CA ALA A 83 -10.03 -2.95 11.06
C ALA A 83 -10.79 -2.29 12.21
N GLU A 84 -11.40 -3.07 13.12
CA GLU A 84 -12.14 -2.55 14.27
C GLU A 84 -11.21 -1.85 15.27
N ALA A 85 -10.10 -2.49 15.62
CA ALA A 85 -9.09 -1.89 16.51
C ALA A 85 -8.49 -0.62 15.90
N ALA A 86 -8.18 -0.62 14.60
CA ALA A 86 -7.66 0.55 13.90
C ALA A 86 -8.67 1.71 13.88
N ALA A 87 -9.96 1.42 13.64
CA ALA A 87 -11.02 2.43 13.68
C ALA A 87 -11.20 3.02 15.09
N ARG A 88 -11.16 2.19 16.12
CA ARG A 88 -11.25 2.64 17.52
C ARG A 88 -10.07 3.57 17.87
N LEU A 89 -8.84 3.12 17.60
CA LEU A 89 -7.63 3.91 17.88
C LEU A 89 -7.56 5.19 17.05
N ALA A 90 -8.07 5.18 15.82
CA ALA A 90 -8.15 6.38 14.99
C ALA A 90 -9.07 7.45 15.60
N ARG A 91 -10.21 7.05 16.19
CA ARG A 91 -11.12 7.96 16.90
C ARG A 91 -10.52 8.50 18.21
N GLU A 92 -9.56 7.81 18.82
CA GLU A 92 -8.80 8.35 19.96
C GLU A 92 -7.86 9.49 19.53
N ILE A 93 -7.42 9.51 18.25
CA ILE A 93 -6.54 10.56 17.68
C ILE A 93 -7.38 11.73 17.14
N ASN A 94 -8.42 11.42 16.37
CA ASN A 94 -9.36 12.39 15.82
C ASN A 94 -10.79 11.91 16.12
N PRO A 95 -11.43 12.43 17.18
CA PRO A 95 -12.80 12.04 17.53
C PRO A 95 -13.86 12.40 16.48
N GLU A 96 -13.55 13.32 15.56
CA GLU A 96 -14.48 13.76 14.51
C GLU A 96 -14.32 12.94 13.21
N VAL A 97 -13.38 11.97 13.16
CA VAL A 97 -13.18 11.15 11.95
C VAL A 97 -14.35 10.21 11.68
N GLU A 98 -14.82 10.19 10.46
CA GLU A 98 -15.84 9.25 10.00
C GLU A 98 -15.18 8.01 9.43
N ILE A 99 -15.46 6.83 9.99
CA ILE A 99 -14.86 5.56 9.55
C ILE A 99 -15.96 4.52 9.35
N GLU A 100 -16.08 4.03 8.11
CA GLU A 100 -16.85 2.85 7.74
C GLU A 100 -15.89 1.65 7.76
N VAL A 101 -16.23 0.62 8.54
CA VAL A 101 -15.47 -0.63 8.63
C VAL A 101 -16.21 -1.69 7.83
N LEU A 102 -15.48 -2.41 6.97
CA LEU A 102 -16.00 -3.47 6.12
C LEU A 102 -15.32 -4.80 6.45
N GLY A 103 -16.06 -5.90 6.25
CA GLY A 103 -15.55 -7.27 6.31
C GLY A 103 -15.10 -7.80 4.96
N ARG A 104 -15.29 -9.10 4.73
CA ARG A 104 -14.90 -9.79 3.47
C ARG A 104 -15.64 -9.29 2.24
N GLU A 105 -16.83 -8.72 2.44
CA GLU A 105 -17.71 -8.24 1.38
C GLU A 105 -17.20 -7.00 0.64
N TRP A 106 -16.09 -6.42 1.07
CA TRP A 106 -15.58 -5.19 0.47
C TRP A 106 -15.29 -5.32 -1.04
N THR A 107 -14.86 -6.49 -1.50
CA THR A 107 -14.58 -6.74 -2.93
C THR A 107 -15.84 -6.68 -3.79
N GLU A 108 -16.94 -7.27 -3.31
CA GLU A 108 -18.24 -7.20 -3.99
C GLU A 108 -18.86 -5.81 -3.91
N ARG A 109 -18.51 -5.03 -2.88
CA ARG A 109 -19.01 -3.67 -2.64
C ARG A 109 -18.20 -2.57 -3.35
N LEU A 110 -17.14 -2.92 -4.08
CA LEU A 110 -16.32 -1.93 -4.81
C LEU A 110 -17.12 -0.99 -5.73
N PRO A 111 -18.16 -1.45 -6.45
CA PRO A 111 -19.00 -0.55 -7.25
C PRO A 111 -19.73 0.54 -6.44
N ASP A 112 -20.06 0.26 -5.18
CA ASP A 112 -20.72 1.22 -4.28
C ASP A 112 -19.72 2.10 -3.53
N ILE A 113 -18.53 1.59 -3.26
CA ILE A 113 -17.46 2.27 -2.52
C ILE A 113 -16.76 3.32 -3.40
N LEU A 114 -16.30 2.88 -4.57
CA LEU A 114 -15.40 3.68 -5.41
C LEU A 114 -15.99 5.02 -5.87
N PRO A 115 -17.29 5.16 -6.17
CA PRO A 115 -17.87 6.47 -6.48
C PRO A 115 -17.74 7.50 -5.35
N ARG A 116 -17.66 7.05 -4.09
CA ARG A 116 -17.64 7.89 -2.88
C ARG A 116 -16.24 8.35 -2.46
N VAL A 117 -15.18 7.75 -3.01
CA VAL A 117 -13.80 8.00 -2.54
C VAL A 117 -13.03 8.93 -3.47
N ALA A 118 -12.18 9.76 -2.90
CA ALA A 118 -11.28 10.65 -3.63
C ALA A 118 -10.08 9.88 -4.20
N VAL A 119 -9.57 8.90 -3.45
CA VAL A 119 -8.41 8.08 -3.80
C VAL A 119 -8.51 6.71 -3.16
N ALA A 120 -7.97 5.71 -3.83
CA ALA A 120 -7.86 4.32 -3.38
C ALA A 120 -6.42 4.01 -2.98
N ILE A 121 -6.23 3.29 -1.86
CA ILE A 121 -4.90 2.83 -1.41
C ILE A 121 -4.95 1.32 -1.25
N ASN A 122 -4.01 0.61 -1.86
CA ASN A 122 -3.91 -0.84 -1.71
C ASN A 122 -3.06 -1.22 -0.48
N GLY A 123 -3.69 -1.81 0.51
CA GLY A 123 -3.03 -2.38 1.69
C GLY A 123 -3.18 -3.90 1.79
N THR A 124 -3.94 -4.52 0.86
CA THR A 124 -4.15 -5.98 0.86
C THR A 124 -2.98 -6.72 0.23
N ASP A 125 -2.67 -7.89 0.75
CA ASP A 125 -1.72 -8.85 0.17
C ASP A 125 -2.41 -10.03 -0.53
N ASP A 126 -3.74 -10.03 -0.59
CA ASP A 126 -4.52 -11.01 -1.35
C ASP A 126 -4.48 -10.69 -2.85
N ALA A 127 -3.94 -11.61 -3.65
CA ALA A 127 -3.75 -11.42 -5.08
C ALA A 127 -5.06 -11.31 -5.86
N ALA A 128 -6.11 -12.04 -5.44
CA ALA A 128 -7.41 -12.03 -6.11
C ALA A 128 -8.15 -10.72 -5.82
N ALA A 129 -8.23 -10.34 -4.55
CA ALA A 129 -8.84 -9.09 -4.12
C ALA A 129 -8.08 -7.87 -4.69
N GLY A 130 -6.75 -7.91 -4.69
CA GLY A 130 -5.91 -6.87 -5.28
C GLY A 130 -6.15 -6.71 -6.79
N ALA A 131 -6.23 -7.81 -7.56
CA ALA A 131 -6.52 -7.77 -8.99
C ALA A 131 -7.88 -7.13 -9.27
N GLU A 132 -8.92 -7.52 -8.52
CA GLU A 132 -10.26 -6.92 -8.66
C GLU A 132 -10.25 -5.44 -8.29
N TYR A 133 -9.53 -5.06 -7.23
CA TYR A 133 -9.42 -3.67 -6.81
C TYR A 133 -8.81 -2.78 -7.91
N TYR A 134 -7.74 -3.21 -8.56
CA TYR A 134 -7.16 -2.52 -9.71
C TYR A 134 -8.14 -2.37 -10.88
N ARG A 135 -8.91 -3.43 -11.19
CA ARG A 135 -9.88 -3.46 -12.28
C ARG A 135 -11.03 -2.50 -12.01
N GLN A 136 -11.59 -2.55 -10.82
CA GLN A 136 -12.69 -1.69 -10.42
C GLN A 136 -12.27 -0.22 -10.29
N CYS A 137 -11.07 0.07 -9.78
CA CYS A 137 -10.53 1.43 -9.76
C CYS A 137 -10.46 2.03 -11.17
N ARG A 138 -9.97 1.28 -12.17
CA ARG A 138 -9.99 1.72 -13.57
C ARG A 138 -11.40 1.97 -14.07
N GLN A 139 -12.32 1.02 -13.85
CA GLN A 139 -13.70 1.10 -14.32
C GLN A 139 -14.43 2.32 -13.76
N HIS A 140 -14.18 2.66 -12.49
CA HIS A 140 -14.80 3.79 -11.80
C HIS A 140 -13.99 5.10 -11.88
N GLY A 141 -12.92 5.14 -12.69
CA GLY A 141 -12.11 6.34 -12.88
C GLY A 141 -11.36 6.79 -11.62
N ARG A 142 -10.97 5.85 -10.74
CA ARG A 142 -10.25 6.15 -9.49
C ARG A 142 -8.76 5.86 -9.61
N THR A 143 -7.96 6.77 -9.06
CA THR A 143 -6.53 6.57 -8.90
C THR A 143 -6.29 5.61 -7.74
N LEU A 144 -5.45 4.59 -7.98
CA LEU A 144 -5.01 3.63 -6.98
C LEU A 144 -3.54 3.86 -6.65
N ILE A 145 -3.25 3.95 -5.37
CA ILE A 145 -1.88 4.05 -4.84
C ILE A 145 -1.50 2.72 -4.22
N ASP A 146 -0.33 2.24 -4.54
CA ASP A 146 0.17 0.95 -4.09
C ASP A 146 1.68 1.01 -3.82
N ALA A 147 2.22 -0.05 -3.24
CA ALA A 147 3.66 -0.22 -3.01
C ALA A 147 4.07 -1.66 -3.30
N TYR A 148 5.27 -1.84 -3.85
CA TYR A 148 5.81 -3.19 -4.07
C TYR A 148 6.12 -3.91 -2.77
N ALA A 149 6.00 -5.23 -2.79
CA ALA A 149 6.55 -6.11 -1.76
C ALA A 149 8.09 -6.09 -1.82
N SER A 150 8.69 -5.02 -1.35
CA SER A 150 10.11 -4.69 -1.50
C SER A 150 10.78 -4.45 -0.15
N PRO A 151 12.05 -4.87 0.02
CA PRO A 151 12.88 -4.46 1.15
C PRO A 151 13.19 -2.96 1.22
N LEU A 152 13.12 -2.25 0.08
CA LEU A 152 13.18 -0.79 0.06
C LEU A 152 11.77 -0.22 -0.01
N PRO A 153 11.45 0.86 0.76
CA PRO A 153 10.19 1.57 0.65
C PRO A 153 9.92 1.97 -0.80
N SER A 154 8.71 1.80 -1.26
CA SER A 154 8.32 2.12 -2.63
C SER A 154 6.91 2.70 -2.67
N VAL A 155 6.57 3.33 -3.78
CA VAL A 155 5.21 3.77 -4.05
C VAL A 155 4.96 3.82 -5.55
N THR A 156 3.75 3.47 -5.96
CA THR A 156 3.23 3.58 -7.33
C THR A 156 1.91 4.34 -7.31
N VAL A 157 1.61 5.07 -8.38
CA VAL A 157 0.34 5.78 -8.56
C VAL A 157 -0.24 5.37 -9.91
N VAL A 158 -1.28 4.55 -9.88
CA VAL A 158 -1.93 4.01 -11.07
C VAL A 158 -3.22 4.79 -11.32
N ARG A 159 -3.20 5.62 -12.36
CA ARG A 159 -4.36 6.41 -12.79
C ARG A 159 -5.25 5.58 -13.71
N PRO A 160 -6.50 5.96 -13.95
CA PRO A 160 -7.44 5.17 -14.75
C PRO A 160 -6.93 4.80 -16.16
N GLY A 161 -6.13 5.67 -16.77
CA GLY A 161 -5.53 5.44 -18.11
C GLY A 161 -4.22 4.66 -18.10
N ASP A 162 -3.62 4.42 -16.92
CA ASP A 162 -2.33 3.73 -16.82
C ASP A 162 -2.49 2.20 -16.93
N PRO A 163 -1.46 1.46 -17.37
CA PRO A 163 -1.48 0.01 -17.29
C PRO A 163 -1.54 -0.46 -15.83
N ARG A 164 -2.45 -1.39 -15.54
CA ARG A 164 -2.56 -2.04 -14.23
C ARG A 164 -1.32 -2.88 -13.96
N LEU A 165 -1.09 -3.20 -12.69
CA LEU A 165 0.04 -4.01 -12.26
C LEU A 165 0.09 -5.37 -12.98
N GLU A 166 -1.06 -6.04 -13.12
CA GLU A 166 -1.17 -7.33 -13.82
C GLU A 166 -0.76 -7.24 -15.29
N GLU A 167 -1.16 -6.17 -15.99
CA GLU A 167 -0.81 -5.94 -17.41
C GLU A 167 0.67 -5.62 -17.58
N ARG A 168 1.19 -4.76 -16.71
CA ARG A 168 2.58 -4.29 -16.76
C ARG A 168 3.59 -5.38 -16.44
N LEU A 169 3.30 -6.23 -15.48
CA LEU A 169 4.19 -7.31 -15.04
C LEU A 169 3.90 -8.65 -15.73
N GLY A 170 2.83 -8.73 -16.53
CA GLY A 170 2.43 -9.95 -17.22
C GLY A 170 2.01 -11.04 -16.23
N TYR A 171 1.05 -10.72 -15.37
CA TYR A 171 0.51 -11.66 -14.40
C TYR A 171 -0.34 -12.74 -15.07
N PRO A 172 -0.36 -13.97 -14.54
CA PRO A 172 -1.23 -15.02 -15.06
C PRO A 172 -2.71 -14.77 -14.79
N THR A 173 -3.04 -13.72 -14.04
CA THR A 173 -4.41 -13.33 -13.69
C THR A 173 -5.12 -12.53 -14.76
N ILE A 174 -4.41 -12.07 -15.80
CA ILE A 174 -5.00 -11.28 -16.90
C ILE A 174 -6.16 -12.06 -17.54
N GLY A 175 -7.35 -11.45 -17.54
CA GLY A 175 -8.55 -12.06 -18.11
C GLY A 175 -9.21 -13.15 -17.26
N VAL A 176 -8.64 -13.50 -16.10
CA VAL A 176 -9.21 -14.47 -15.18
C VAL A 176 -10.19 -13.75 -14.23
N PRO A 177 -11.44 -14.23 -14.06
CA PRO A 177 -12.33 -13.71 -13.03
C PRO A 177 -11.66 -13.78 -11.64
N TRP A 178 -11.79 -12.73 -10.85
CA TRP A 178 -11.04 -12.65 -9.57
C TRP A 178 -11.37 -13.81 -8.62
N GLN A 179 -12.62 -14.29 -8.61
CA GLN A 179 -13.04 -15.44 -7.80
C GLN A 179 -12.38 -16.76 -8.21
N SER A 180 -11.82 -16.81 -9.43
CA SER A 180 -11.11 -17.97 -9.99
C SER A 180 -9.59 -17.88 -9.85
N ILE A 181 -9.08 -16.79 -9.27
CA ILE A 181 -7.64 -16.63 -9.04
C ILE A 181 -7.22 -17.55 -7.88
N THR A 182 -6.31 -18.49 -8.18
CA THR A 182 -5.84 -19.47 -7.19
C THR A 182 -4.64 -18.96 -6.41
N LYS A 183 -4.31 -19.64 -5.31
CA LYS A 183 -3.10 -19.34 -4.51
C LYS A 183 -1.83 -19.49 -5.34
N GLU A 184 -1.75 -20.48 -6.21
CA GLU A 184 -0.62 -20.72 -7.12
C GLU A 184 -0.44 -19.54 -8.09
N MET A 185 -1.54 -19.03 -8.63
CA MET A 185 -1.51 -17.80 -9.45
C MET A 185 -1.03 -16.61 -8.63
N GLY A 186 -1.46 -16.47 -7.38
CA GLY A 186 -0.98 -15.43 -6.46
C GLY A 186 0.53 -15.50 -6.22
N VAL A 187 1.06 -16.71 -6.00
CA VAL A 187 2.53 -16.94 -5.89
C VAL A 187 3.23 -16.53 -7.18
N ALA A 188 2.70 -16.90 -8.34
CA ALA A 188 3.28 -16.52 -9.63
C ALA A 188 3.27 -14.99 -9.84
N CYS A 189 2.21 -14.29 -9.41
CA CYS A 189 2.17 -12.82 -9.41
C CYS A 189 3.27 -12.21 -8.52
N LEU A 190 3.42 -12.72 -7.30
CA LEU A 190 4.47 -12.29 -6.37
C LEU A 190 5.87 -12.49 -6.96
N MET A 191 6.13 -13.62 -7.63
CA MET A 191 7.41 -13.87 -8.28
C MET A 191 7.71 -12.88 -9.40
N LYS A 192 6.69 -12.45 -10.16
CA LYS A 192 6.82 -11.38 -11.17
C LYS A 192 7.13 -10.03 -10.55
N GLU A 193 6.52 -9.73 -9.42
CA GLU A 193 6.79 -8.51 -8.67
C GLU A 193 8.21 -8.51 -8.09
N ILE A 194 8.66 -9.62 -7.50
CA ILE A 194 10.04 -9.78 -7.02
C ILE A 194 11.04 -9.61 -8.18
N GLU A 195 10.78 -10.21 -9.34
CA GLU A 195 11.62 -10.00 -10.55
C GLU A 195 11.70 -8.50 -10.87
N TYR A 196 10.57 -7.79 -10.88
CA TYR A 196 10.54 -6.35 -11.15
C TYR A 196 11.36 -5.56 -10.12
N VAL A 197 11.16 -5.82 -8.84
CA VAL A 197 11.89 -5.17 -7.73
C VAL A 197 13.40 -5.38 -7.89
N LEU A 198 13.85 -6.60 -8.13
CA LEU A 198 15.27 -6.94 -8.31
C LEU A 198 15.88 -6.31 -9.57
N VAL A 199 15.10 -6.19 -10.65
CA VAL A 199 15.54 -5.52 -11.89
C VAL A 199 15.71 -4.02 -11.66
N HIS A 200 14.77 -3.39 -10.97
CA HIS A 200 14.65 -1.94 -10.93
C HIS A 200 15.18 -1.28 -9.66
N SER A 201 15.58 -2.07 -8.67
CA SER A 201 16.16 -1.57 -7.42
C SER A 201 17.46 -2.29 -7.04
N SER A 202 18.10 -1.77 -6.01
CA SER A 202 19.26 -2.39 -5.36
C SER A 202 18.90 -3.13 -4.06
N SER A 203 17.64 -3.45 -3.86
CA SER A 203 17.08 -4.03 -2.63
C SER A 203 17.78 -5.31 -2.15
N HIS A 204 18.23 -6.16 -3.09
CA HIS A 204 18.98 -7.39 -2.80
C HIS A 204 20.26 -7.19 -2.00
N LYS A 205 20.79 -5.96 -1.96
CA LYS A 205 22.02 -5.64 -1.21
C LYS A 205 21.78 -5.44 0.30
N TYR A 206 20.52 -5.33 0.70
CA TYR A 206 20.13 -4.94 2.04
C TYR A 206 19.28 -6.00 2.76
N VAL A 207 19.30 -7.23 2.25
CA VAL A 207 18.63 -8.39 2.84
C VAL A 207 19.58 -9.57 2.87
N ASP A 208 19.34 -10.45 3.83
CA ASP A 208 19.98 -11.76 3.87
C ASP A 208 19.38 -12.64 2.76
N LEU A 209 20.21 -13.09 1.83
CA LEU A 209 19.76 -13.85 0.66
C LEU A 209 19.38 -15.30 1.01
N ASP A 210 19.98 -15.87 2.07
CA ASP A 210 19.63 -17.21 2.53
C ASP A 210 18.23 -17.18 3.14
N VAL A 211 17.95 -16.18 3.98
CA VAL A 211 16.60 -15.93 4.52
C VAL A 211 15.59 -15.63 3.41
N ALA A 212 15.98 -14.86 2.39
CA ALA A 212 15.12 -14.60 1.23
C ALA A 212 14.80 -15.88 0.45
N GLY A 213 15.76 -16.80 0.36
CA GLY A 213 15.58 -18.13 -0.21
C GLY A 213 14.58 -18.98 0.59
N GLU A 214 14.69 -18.99 1.93
CA GLU A 214 13.74 -19.69 2.80
C GLU A 214 12.30 -19.15 2.62
N VAL A 215 12.14 -17.82 2.51
CA VAL A 215 10.83 -17.20 2.25
C VAL A 215 10.30 -17.60 0.87
N ALA A 216 11.15 -17.57 -0.16
CA ALA A 216 10.76 -17.94 -1.52
C ALA A 216 10.38 -19.43 -1.64
N ALA A 217 11.02 -20.30 -0.83
CA ALA A 217 10.70 -21.73 -0.71
C ALA A 217 9.49 -22.03 0.19
N GLY A 218 8.84 -21.01 0.76
CA GLY A 218 7.70 -21.17 1.68
C GLY A 218 8.07 -21.76 3.04
N LYS A 219 9.36 -21.85 3.37
CA LYS A 219 9.86 -22.38 4.65
C LYS A 219 9.77 -21.35 5.80
N ARG A 220 9.59 -20.08 5.46
CA ARG A 220 9.55 -18.97 6.41
C ARG A 220 8.54 -17.92 5.96
N SER A 221 7.92 -17.22 6.91
CA SER A 221 7.10 -16.04 6.64
C SER A 221 7.95 -14.90 6.05
N ARG A 222 7.33 -14.04 5.23
CA ARG A 222 7.99 -12.87 4.64
C ARG A 222 8.55 -11.97 5.75
N PHE A 223 9.82 -11.60 5.61
CA PHE A 223 10.42 -10.62 6.52
C PHE A 223 9.86 -9.22 6.25
N SER A 224 9.69 -8.46 7.31
CA SER A 224 9.17 -7.10 7.27
C SER A 224 9.79 -6.30 8.40
N PHE A 225 10.27 -5.11 8.09
CA PHE A 225 10.95 -4.25 9.05
C PHE A 225 10.22 -2.92 9.22
N SER A 226 10.05 -2.49 10.47
CA SER A 226 9.22 -1.34 10.84
C SER A 226 9.47 -0.09 10.00
N THR A 227 10.72 0.36 9.94
CA THR A 227 11.07 1.59 9.24
C THR A 227 10.77 1.53 7.75
N MET A 228 11.01 0.39 7.10
CA MET A 228 10.75 0.20 5.67
C MET A 228 9.26 0.24 5.37
N VAL A 229 8.47 -0.47 6.17
CA VAL A 229 7.01 -0.54 6.03
C VAL A 229 6.35 0.80 6.31
N THR A 230 6.76 1.47 7.39
CA THR A 230 6.22 2.80 7.77
C THR A 230 6.57 3.86 6.72
N MET A 231 7.80 3.87 6.22
CA MET A 231 8.18 4.77 5.13
C MET A 231 7.36 4.52 3.86
N ALA A 232 7.15 3.26 3.46
CA ALA A 232 6.32 2.95 2.30
C ALA A 232 4.89 3.49 2.46
N GLY A 233 4.24 3.22 3.60
CA GLY A 233 2.90 3.75 3.88
C GLY A 233 2.86 5.28 3.92
N THR A 234 3.90 5.94 4.44
CA THR A 234 4.00 7.40 4.44
C THR A 234 4.16 7.96 3.03
N LEU A 235 4.93 7.31 2.15
CA LEU A 235 5.03 7.69 0.74
C LEU A 235 3.68 7.52 0.03
N MET A 236 2.94 6.45 0.33
CA MET A 236 1.58 6.25 -0.20
C MET A 236 0.63 7.37 0.27
N ALA A 237 0.71 7.78 1.53
CA ALA A 237 -0.09 8.87 2.07
C ALA A 237 0.25 10.22 1.41
N GLU A 238 1.52 10.52 1.17
CA GLU A 238 1.94 11.75 0.48
C GLU A 238 1.39 11.82 -0.95
N GLU A 239 1.44 10.70 -1.70
CA GLU A 239 0.84 10.64 -3.03
C GLU A 239 -0.69 10.74 -2.97
N ALA A 240 -1.34 10.18 -1.94
CA ALA A 240 -2.78 10.33 -1.73
C ALA A 240 -3.17 11.79 -1.47
N ILE A 241 -2.45 12.50 -0.62
CA ILE A 241 -2.65 13.95 -0.37
C ILE A 241 -2.48 14.72 -1.69
N ARG A 242 -1.47 14.39 -2.49
CA ARG A 242 -1.24 15.02 -3.80
C ARG A 242 -2.44 14.82 -4.75
N VAL A 243 -2.98 13.60 -4.81
CA VAL A 243 -4.16 13.27 -5.62
C VAL A 243 -5.40 14.03 -5.12
N ILE A 244 -5.67 14.01 -3.81
CA ILE A 244 -6.82 14.71 -3.18
C ILE A 244 -6.76 16.21 -3.48
N LEU A 245 -5.57 16.80 -3.37
CA LEU A 245 -5.38 18.24 -3.57
C LEU A 245 -5.23 18.63 -5.05
N GLY A 246 -5.16 17.66 -5.97
CA GLY A 246 -4.96 17.94 -7.40
C GLY A 246 -3.60 18.60 -7.68
N ARG A 247 -2.59 18.35 -6.85
CA ARG A 247 -1.25 18.92 -7.02
C ARG A 247 -0.51 18.24 -8.17
N PRO A 248 0.19 19.00 -9.03
CA PRO A 248 0.97 18.42 -10.13
C PRO A 248 2.18 17.63 -9.61
N GLY A 249 2.76 16.79 -10.46
CA GLY A 249 3.93 15.98 -10.14
C GLY A 249 3.54 14.66 -9.46
N GLY A 250 4.40 14.17 -8.59
CA GLY A 250 4.26 12.84 -7.99
C GLY A 250 4.84 11.73 -8.87
N THR A 251 4.64 10.49 -8.44
CA THR A 251 5.12 9.34 -9.20
C THR A 251 4.09 8.84 -10.22
N ASP A 252 4.47 7.86 -11.01
CA ASP A 252 3.61 7.18 -11.99
C ASP A 252 3.35 5.71 -11.60
N TYR A 253 2.71 4.98 -12.50
CA TYR A 253 2.40 3.56 -12.34
C TYR A 253 3.64 2.66 -12.24
N ARG A 254 4.82 3.12 -12.66
CA ARG A 254 6.10 2.39 -12.50
C ARG A 254 6.68 2.55 -11.11
N GLY A 255 6.39 3.68 -10.47
CA GLY A 255 6.81 4.01 -9.13
C GLY A 255 8.30 4.32 -8.97
N TYR A 256 8.73 4.35 -7.74
CA TYR A 256 10.14 4.46 -7.36
C TYR A 256 10.41 3.73 -6.05
N PHE A 257 11.69 3.51 -5.76
CA PHE A 257 12.18 2.95 -4.50
C PHE A 257 13.00 4.00 -3.76
N PHE A 258 12.70 4.23 -2.49
CA PHE A 258 13.50 5.10 -1.65
C PHE A 258 14.58 4.28 -0.94
N ASN A 259 15.82 4.50 -1.30
CA ASN A 259 16.96 3.82 -0.70
C ASN A 259 17.56 4.66 0.42
N ALA A 260 17.08 4.47 1.65
CA ALA A 260 17.58 5.15 2.83
C ALA A 260 19.06 4.81 3.13
N HIS A 261 19.53 3.62 2.78
CA HIS A 261 20.93 3.21 2.99
C HIS A 261 21.89 3.96 2.08
N ALA A 262 21.48 4.26 0.85
CA ALA A 262 22.29 4.98 -0.13
C ALA A 262 21.87 6.45 -0.29
N GLN A 263 20.90 6.93 0.51
CA GLN A 263 20.37 8.30 0.52
C GLN A 263 19.94 8.79 -0.86
N ARG A 264 19.22 7.93 -1.59
CA ARG A 264 18.78 8.26 -2.96
C ARG A 264 17.44 7.59 -3.31
N THR A 265 16.81 8.15 -4.36
CA THR A 265 15.65 7.53 -5.00
C THR A 265 16.12 6.70 -6.19
N GLU A 266 15.68 5.45 -6.28
CA GLU A 266 15.94 4.55 -7.41
C GLU A 266 14.67 4.48 -8.27
N ARG A 267 14.80 4.93 -9.53
CA ARG A 267 13.71 4.89 -10.51
C ARG A 267 13.86 3.66 -11.41
N PRO A 268 12.75 3.17 -11.98
CA PRO A 268 12.79 2.05 -12.91
C PRO A 268 13.76 2.31 -14.08
N LEU A 269 14.59 1.31 -14.36
CA LEU A 269 15.58 1.35 -15.44
C LEU A 269 14.90 1.51 -16.80
N ALA A 270 15.56 2.18 -17.73
CA ALA A 270 15.16 2.23 -19.14
C ALA A 270 15.14 0.83 -19.77
N ALA A 271 14.27 0.63 -20.76
CA ALA A 271 13.98 -0.68 -21.33
C ALA A 271 15.21 -1.51 -21.74
N PRO A 272 16.24 -0.97 -22.43
CA PRO A 272 17.42 -1.77 -22.80
C PRO A 272 18.18 -2.33 -21.59
N LEU A 273 18.40 -1.47 -20.57
CA LEU A 273 19.09 -1.86 -19.33
C LEU A 273 18.27 -2.84 -18.50
N ALA A 274 16.96 -2.61 -18.41
CA ALA A 274 16.03 -3.50 -17.72
C ALA A 274 16.02 -4.90 -18.36
N PHE A 275 16.02 -4.97 -19.70
CA PHE A 275 16.05 -6.24 -20.44
C PHE A 275 17.34 -7.03 -20.13
N ALA A 276 18.51 -6.40 -20.23
CA ALA A 276 19.77 -7.03 -19.93
C ALA A 276 19.86 -7.51 -18.47
N LYS A 277 19.45 -6.66 -17.50
CA LYS A 277 19.47 -7.01 -16.08
C LYS A 277 18.46 -8.13 -15.76
N ARG A 278 17.33 -8.19 -16.45
CA ARG A 278 16.29 -9.23 -16.25
C ARG A 278 16.83 -10.63 -16.49
N ALA A 279 17.65 -10.85 -17.50
CA ALA A 279 18.26 -12.15 -17.75
C ALA A 279 19.14 -12.61 -16.57
N LEU A 280 19.91 -11.70 -16.00
CA LEU A 280 20.73 -11.96 -14.81
C LEU A 280 19.88 -12.25 -13.58
N VAL A 281 18.84 -11.46 -13.36
CA VAL A 281 17.92 -11.63 -12.23
C VAL A 281 17.20 -12.97 -12.31
N ARG A 282 16.73 -13.38 -13.47
CA ARG A 282 16.09 -14.70 -13.64
C ARG A 282 17.03 -15.86 -13.32
N ARG A 283 18.30 -15.76 -13.76
CA ARG A 283 19.33 -16.76 -13.39
C ARG A 283 19.56 -16.78 -11.87
N PHE A 284 19.62 -15.61 -11.24
CA PHE A 284 19.77 -15.49 -9.79
C PHE A 284 18.58 -16.11 -9.06
N MET A 285 17.35 -15.76 -9.44
CA MET A 285 16.14 -16.32 -8.84
C MET A 285 16.07 -17.85 -9.00
N ALA A 286 16.41 -18.38 -10.17
CA ALA A 286 16.43 -19.82 -10.39
C ALA A 286 17.42 -20.55 -9.47
N LYS A 287 18.57 -19.94 -9.16
CA LYS A 287 19.52 -20.51 -8.19
C LYS A 287 19.05 -20.41 -6.74
N LEU A 288 18.28 -19.38 -6.41
CA LEU A 288 17.76 -19.17 -5.06
C LEU A 288 16.62 -20.16 -4.73
N LEU A 289 15.93 -20.64 -5.77
CA LEU A 289 14.79 -21.57 -5.65
C LEU A 289 15.18 -23.04 -5.83
N ALA A 290 16.41 -23.33 -6.27
CA ALA A 290 16.96 -24.69 -6.42
C ALA A 290 17.54 -25.20 -5.10
#